data_19f1eb545e985bc6b71f3226d0f4039d
#
_entry.id   19f1eb545e985bc6b71f3226d0f4039d
#
_cell.length_a   1.000
_cell.length_b   1.000
_cell.length_c   1.000
_cell.angle_alpha   90.00
_cell.angle_beta   90.00
_cell.angle_gamma   90.00
#
_symmetry.space_group_name_H-M   'P 1'
#
loop_
_entity.id
_entity.type
_entity.pdbx_description
1 polymer ?
#
loop_
_entity_poly.entity_id
_entity_poly.type
_entity_poly.pdbx_seq_one_letter_code
_entity_poly.pdbx_strand_id
1 'polypeptide(L)'
;MLMKRLAEIIKPYLQLLRVGNLAFLAILLYVMEAWVATPLLQRAMFQPLMPWWVLTLLILSVVCIAAGGYVINDYFDVKIDRINRPDDMVVTRVISREAAMRWFQVLTAIGIVAGLAVAWWARSW
;
A
#
# COMPACT_ATOMS: atom_id res chain seq x y z
N MET A 1 10.82 -15.82 23.93
CA MET A 1 9.47 -16.39 23.85
C MET A 1 8.44 -15.39 23.30
N LEU A 2 8.37 -14.18 23.82
CA LEU A 2 7.44 -13.11 23.38
C LEU A 2 7.61 -12.73 21.90
N MET A 3 8.83 -12.53 21.41
CA MET A 3 9.10 -12.16 20.01
C MET A 3 8.63 -13.21 19.00
N LYS A 4 8.76 -14.51 19.32
CA LYS A 4 8.25 -15.59 18.44
C LYS A 4 6.73 -15.56 18.34
N ARG A 5 6.03 -15.36 19.46
CA ARG A 5 4.56 -15.23 19.46
C ARG A 5 4.07 -14.00 18.69
N LEU A 6 4.76 -12.86 18.84
CA LEU A 6 4.44 -11.64 18.07
C LEU A 6 4.64 -11.87 16.56
N ALA A 7 5.74 -12.51 16.18
CA ALA A 7 6.01 -12.83 14.78
C ALA A 7 4.92 -13.77 14.18
N GLU A 8 4.46 -14.76 14.93
CA GLU A 8 3.38 -15.65 14.49
C GLU A 8 2.04 -14.93 14.29
N ILE A 9 1.74 -13.93 15.12
CA ILE A 9 0.53 -13.11 15.00
C ILE A 9 0.61 -12.15 13.82
N ILE A 10 1.78 -11.52 13.62
CA ILE A 10 1.96 -10.47 12.60
C ILE A 10 2.13 -11.06 11.19
N LYS A 11 2.79 -12.22 11.07
CA LYS A 11 3.11 -12.85 9.78
C LYS A 11 1.91 -12.97 8.82
N PRO A 12 0.71 -13.43 9.24
CA PRO A 12 -0.44 -13.52 8.34
C PRO A 12 -0.87 -12.17 7.76
N TYR A 13 -0.80 -11.10 8.56
CA TYR A 13 -1.14 -9.75 8.08
C TYR A 13 -0.12 -9.22 7.08
N LEU A 14 1.19 -9.48 7.32
CA LEU A 14 2.25 -9.11 6.37
C LEU A 14 2.10 -9.86 5.04
N GLN A 15 1.67 -11.13 5.09
CA GLN A 15 1.37 -11.92 3.90
C GLN A 15 0.16 -11.38 3.15
N LEU A 16 -0.94 -11.11 3.86
CA LEU A 16 -2.17 -10.55 3.27
C LEU A 16 -1.91 -9.24 2.54
N LEU A 17 -1.12 -8.36 3.14
CA LEU A 17 -0.78 -7.06 2.57
C LEU A 17 0.33 -7.14 1.50
N ARG A 18 0.98 -8.31 1.35
CA ARG A 18 2.14 -8.48 0.45
C ARG A 18 3.20 -7.41 0.67
N VAL A 19 3.61 -7.22 1.94
CA VAL A 19 4.46 -6.10 2.39
C VAL A 19 5.74 -5.95 1.57
N GLY A 20 6.34 -7.05 1.10
CA GLY A 20 7.50 -6.99 0.19
C GLY A 20 7.22 -6.21 -1.11
N ASN A 21 6.05 -6.44 -1.72
CA ASN A 21 5.64 -5.72 -2.92
C ASN A 21 5.34 -4.25 -2.63
N LEU A 22 4.72 -3.94 -1.48
CA LEU A 22 4.45 -2.57 -1.06
C LEU A 22 5.74 -1.79 -0.77
N ALA A 23 6.71 -2.43 -0.12
CA ALA A 23 8.02 -1.83 0.13
C ALA A 23 8.75 -1.54 -1.18
N PHE A 24 8.75 -2.49 -2.12
CA PHE A 24 9.32 -2.28 -3.45
C PHE A 24 8.65 -1.12 -4.18
N LEU A 25 7.32 -1.06 -4.16
CA LEU A 25 6.55 0.02 -4.76
C LEU A 25 6.91 1.38 -4.16
N ALA A 26 6.99 1.48 -2.84
CA ALA A 26 7.36 2.72 -2.14
C ALA A 26 8.78 3.18 -2.52
N ILE A 27 9.76 2.26 -2.51
CA ILE A 27 11.14 2.55 -2.91
C ILE A 27 11.19 3.02 -4.35
N LEU A 28 10.48 2.33 -5.26
CA LEU A 28 10.44 2.70 -6.67
C LEU A 28 9.91 4.13 -6.87
N LEU A 29 8.84 4.51 -6.17
CA LEU A 29 8.28 5.86 -6.26
C LEU A 29 9.26 6.92 -5.73
N TYR A 30 9.96 6.65 -4.62
CA TYR A 30 11.01 7.55 -4.13
C TYR A 30 12.16 7.70 -5.11
N VAL A 31 12.64 6.61 -5.68
CA VAL A 31 13.74 6.61 -6.66
C VAL A 31 13.32 7.38 -7.92
N MET A 32 12.12 7.13 -8.43
CA MET A 32 11.60 7.83 -9.60
C MET A 32 11.48 9.34 -9.37
N GLU A 33 10.99 9.77 -8.21
CA GLU A 33 10.93 11.19 -7.89
C GLU A 33 12.32 11.81 -7.76
N ALA A 34 13.20 11.20 -6.95
CA ALA A 34 14.51 11.78 -6.64
C ALA A 34 15.47 11.80 -7.84
N TRP A 35 15.44 10.77 -8.69
CA TRP A 35 16.45 10.56 -9.73
C TRP A 35 15.94 10.85 -11.13
N VAL A 36 14.63 10.92 -11.33
CA VAL A 36 14.05 11.19 -12.65
C VAL A 36 13.22 12.48 -12.63
N ALA A 37 12.13 12.55 -11.85
CA ALA A 37 11.21 13.67 -11.92
C ALA A 37 11.84 14.98 -11.44
N THR A 38 12.43 14.99 -10.25
CA THR A 38 13.09 16.19 -9.69
C THR A 38 14.20 16.74 -10.60
N PRO A 39 15.19 15.93 -11.09
CA PRO A 39 16.22 16.46 -11.99
C PRO A 39 15.68 16.97 -13.33
N LEU A 40 14.66 16.32 -13.89
CA LEU A 40 14.03 16.79 -15.13
C LEU A 40 13.31 18.13 -14.95
N LEU A 41 12.53 18.27 -13.87
CA LEU A 41 11.83 19.52 -13.55
C LEU A 41 12.80 20.66 -13.28
N GLN A 42 13.91 20.39 -12.56
CA GLN A 42 14.96 21.40 -12.34
C GLN A 42 15.60 21.87 -13.63
N ARG A 43 15.92 20.96 -14.56
CA ARG A 43 16.47 21.31 -15.89
C ARG A 43 15.49 22.12 -16.73
N ALA A 44 14.19 21.83 -16.60
CA ALA A 44 13.12 22.58 -17.26
C ALA A 44 12.79 23.92 -16.56
N MET A 45 13.55 24.29 -15.52
CA MET A 45 13.34 25.50 -14.70
C MET A 45 11.95 25.55 -14.05
N PHE A 46 11.33 24.39 -13.84
CA PHE A 46 10.04 24.31 -13.15
C PHE A 46 10.22 24.45 -11.65
N GLN A 47 9.49 25.40 -11.06
CA GLN A 47 9.46 25.66 -9.62
C GLN A 47 8.02 25.97 -9.20
N PRO A 48 7.60 25.55 -8.01
CA PRO A 48 8.33 24.80 -6.99
C PRO A 48 8.34 23.29 -7.24
N LEU A 49 9.36 22.61 -6.70
CA LEU A 49 9.43 21.16 -6.67
C LEU A 49 8.51 20.61 -5.58
N MET A 50 8.10 19.35 -5.73
CA MET A 50 7.26 18.66 -4.74
C MET A 50 8.00 18.56 -3.39
N PRO A 51 7.42 19.08 -2.27
CA PRO A 51 7.99 18.91 -0.95
C PRO A 51 7.98 17.45 -0.52
N TRP A 52 8.96 17.04 0.30
CA TRP A 52 9.09 15.66 0.78
C TRP A 52 7.84 15.12 1.48
N TRP A 53 7.12 15.95 2.21
CA TRP A 53 5.89 15.55 2.91
C TRP A 53 4.73 15.27 1.93
N VAL A 54 4.64 16.00 0.82
CA VAL A 54 3.66 15.74 -0.24
C VAL A 54 3.98 14.43 -0.95
N LEU A 55 5.27 14.19 -1.26
CA LEU A 55 5.72 12.92 -1.81
C LEU A 55 5.39 11.76 -0.87
N THR A 56 5.60 11.93 0.43
CA THR A 56 5.26 10.91 1.43
C THR A 56 3.75 10.62 1.45
N LEU A 57 2.90 11.66 1.38
CA LEU A 57 1.44 11.48 1.28
C LEU A 57 1.04 10.78 -0.02
N LEU A 58 1.68 11.11 -1.13
CA LEU A 58 1.44 10.45 -2.41
C LEU A 58 1.79 8.96 -2.34
N ILE A 59 2.97 8.64 -1.82
CA ILE A 59 3.41 7.26 -1.63
C ILE A 59 2.47 6.51 -0.68
N LEU A 60 2.07 7.13 0.44
CA LEU A 60 1.09 6.56 1.36
C LEU A 60 -0.23 6.26 0.66
N SER A 61 -0.74 7.18 -0.15
CA SER A 61 -1.95 6.98 -0.95
C SER A 61 -1.83 5.74 -1.84
N VAL A 62 -0.77 5.66 -2.64
CA VAL A 62 -0.54 4.57 -3.60
C VAL A 62 -0.38 3.24 -2.86
N VAL A 63 0.42 3.20 -1.80
CA VAL A 63 0.69 1.98 -1.01
C VAL A 63 -0.58 1.48 -0.31
N CYS A 64 -1.38 2.37 0.27
CA CYS A 64 -2.63 1.98 0.94
C CYS A 64 -3.66 1.45 -0.06
N ILE A 65 -3.81 2.07 -1.23
CA ILE A 65 -4.73 1.59 -2.27
C ILE A 65 -4.26 0.23 -2.81
N ALA A 66 -2.96 0.07 -3.06
CA ALA A 66 -2.39 -1.20 -3.51
C ALA A 66 -2.58 -2.32 -2.46
N ALA A 67 -2.35 -2.01 -1.18
CA ALA A 67 -2.58 -2.94 -0.07
C ALA A 67 -4.05 -3.36 0.01
N GLY A 68 -4.98 -2.41 -0.09
CA GLY A 68 -6.42 -2.69 -0.19
C GLY A 68 -6.75 -3.59 -1.38
N GLY A 69 -6.12 -3.33 -2.53
CA GLY A 69 -6.25 -4.17 -3.73
C GLY A 69 -5.82 -5.62 -3.50
N TYR A 70 -4.73 -5.87 -2.79
CA TYR A 70 -4.31 -7.23 -2.44
C TYR A 70 -5.30 -7.91 -1.50
N VAL A 71 -5.78 -7.21 -0.48
CA VAL A 71 -6.75 -7.75 0.47
C VAL A 71 -8.06 -8.13 -0.22
N ILE A 72 -8.61 -7.25 -1.08
CA ILE A 72 -9.87 -7.53 -1.75
C ILE A 72 -9.74 -8.64 -2.80
N ASN A 73 -8.58 -8.77 -3.44
CA ASN A 73 -8.30 -9.87 -4.34
C ASN A 73 -8.35 -11.22 -3.59
N ASP A 74 -7.61 -11.34 -2.48
CA ASP A 74 -7.59 -12.55 -1.65
C ASP A 74 -8.99 -12.86 -1.06
N TYR A 75 -9.81 -11.83 -0.78
CA TYR A 75 -11.19 -11.98 -0.34
C TYR A 75 -12.09 -12.66 -1.38
N PHE A 76 -11.95 -12.30 -2.66
CA PHE A 76 -12.74 -12.89 -3.75
C PHE A 76 -12.19 -14.24 -4.20
N ASP A 77 -10.87 -14.44 -4.14
CA ASP A 77 -10.20 -15.64 -4.64
C ASP A 77 -10.25 -16.84 -3.68
N VAL A 78 -10.93 -16.73 -2.52
CA VAL A 78 -11.01 -17.79 -1.49
C VAL A 78 -11.34 -19.17 -2.07
N LYS A 79 -12.27 -19.27 -3.03
CA LYS A 79 -12.65 -20.55 -3.63
C LYS A 79 -11.54 -21.16 -4.48
N ILE A 80 -10.85 -20.32 -5.23
CA ILE A 80 -9.76 -20.72 -6.14
C ILE A 80 -8.51 -21.04 -5.31
N ASP A 81 -8.18 -20.22 -4.33
CA ASP A 81 -7.03 -20.39 -3.47
C ASP A 81 -7.14 -21.63 -2.59
N ARG A 82 -8.35 -22.02 -2.18
CA ARG A 82 -8.58 -23.26 -1.44
C ARG A 82 -8.15 -24.50 -2.24
N ILE A 83 -8.20 -24.46 -3.55
CA ILE A 83 -7.81 -25.56 -4.45
C ILE A 83 -6.32 -25.46 -4.78
N ASN A 84 -5.86 -24.26 -5.14
CA ASN A 84 -4.53 -24.06 -5.71
C ASN A 84 -3.43 -23.81 -4.66
N ARG A 85 -3.78 -23.17 -3.53
CA ARG A 85 -2.83 -22.74 -2.49
C ARG A 85 -3.41 -22.86 -1.09
N PRO A 86 -3.89 -24.04 -0.66
CA PRO A 86 -4.61 -24.20 0.60
C PRO A 86 -3.77 -23.83 1.83
N ASP A 87 -2.44 -24.01 1.78
CA ASP A 87 -1.54 -23.75 2.90
C ASP A 87 -1.16 -22.26 3.03
N ASP A 88 -1.22 -21.50 1.94
CA ASP A 88 -0.88 -20.09 1.91
C ASP A 88 -2.08 -19.16 2.14
N MET A 89 -3.27 -19.72 2.28
CA MET A 89 -4.49 -18.94 2.51
C MET A 89 -4.46 -18.24 3.86
N VAL A 90 -4.63 -16.92 3.85
CA VAL A 90 -4.77 -16.09 5.06
C VAL A 90 -6.24 -15.79 5.36
N VAL A 91 -6.99 -15.37 4.35
CA VAL A 91 -8.43 -15.12 4.47
C VAL A 91 -9.16 -16.44 4.65
N THR A 92 -10.05 -16.51 5.62
CA THR A 92 -10.81 -17.66 6.13
C THR A 92 -10.06 -18.63 7.04
N ARG A 93 -8.73 -18.75 6.93
CA ARG A 93 -7.96 -19.64 7.85
C ARG A 93 -7.46 -18.89 9.09
N VAL A 94 -7.00 -17.65 8.91
CA VAL A 94 -6.41 -16.83 9.99
C VAL A 94 -7.19 -15.54 10.21
N ILE A 95 -7.64 -14.91 9.13
CA ILE A 95 -8.39 -13.66 9.17
C ILE A 95 -9.78 -13.92 8.61
N SER A 96 -10.84 -13.50 9.31
CA SER A 96 -12.22 -13.67 8.84
C SER A 96 -12.47 -12.83 7.58
N ARG A 97 -13.47 -13.24 6.78
CA ARG A 97 -13.86 -12.47 5.58
C ARG A 97 -14.33 -11.06 5.94
N GLU A 98 -15.05 -10.90 7.06
CA GLU A 98 -15.47 -9.57 7.51
C GLU A 98 -14.30 -8.70 7.93
N ALA A 99 -13.29 -9.29 8.59
CA ALA A 99 -12.06 -8.56 8.93
C ALA A 99 -11.28 -8.14 7.67
N ALA A 100 -11.16 -9.02 6.68
CA ALA A 100 -10.53 -8.69 5.39
C ALA A 100 -11.27 -7.54 4.68
N MET A 101 -12.61 -7.58 4.66
CA MET A 101 -13.40 -6.49 4.08
C MET A 101 -13.18 -5.16 4.82
N ARG A 102 -13.12 -5.18 6.16
CA ARG A 102 -12.80 -3.96 6.95
C ARG A 102 -11.39 -3.44 6.65
N TRP A 103 -10.40 -4.31 6.54
CA TRP A 103 -9.05 -3.92 6.14
C TRP A 103 -9.03 -3.24 4.77
N PHE A 104 -9.70 -3.82 3.77
CA PHE A 104 -9.85 -3.21 2.45
C PHE A 104 -10.46 -1.81 2.55
N GLN A 105 -11.58 -1.65 3.25
CA GLN A 105 -12.28 -0.37 3.38
C GLN A 105 -11.42 0.68 4.06
N VAL A 106 -10.75 0.35 5.16
CA VAL A 106 -9.88 1.28 5.91
C VAL A 106 -8.67 1.71 5.08
N LEU A 107 -7.96 0.75 4.47
CA LEU A 107 -6.80 1.05 3.64
C LEU A 107 -7.17 1.92 2.44
N THR A 108 -8.26 1.58 1.75
CA THR A 108 -8.75 2.37 0.61
C THR A 108 -9.16 3.77 1.04
N ALA A 109 -9.86 3.92 2.17
CA ALA A 109 -10.24 5.23 2.69
C ALA A 109 -9.02 6.09 3.04
N ILE A 110 -8.01 5.53 3.72
CA ILE A 110 -6.75 6.23 4.04
C ILE A 110 -6.06 6.66 2.75
N GLY A 111 -5.95 5.77 1.77
CA GLY A 111 -5.32 6.07 0.48
C GLY A 111 -6.03 7.19 -0.29
N ILE A 112 -7.37 7.17 -0.32
CA ILE A 112 -8.18 8.22 -0.96
C ILE A 112 -7.97 9.56 -0.25
N VAL A 113 -8.06 9.60 1.08
CA VAL A 113 -7.88 10.85 1.86
C VAL A 113 -6.48 11.43 1.63
N ALA A 114 -5.44 10.60 1.67
CA ALA A 114 -4.07 11.04 1.38
C ALA A 114 -3.94 11.58 -0.06
N GLY A 115 -4.53 10.90 -1.04
CA GLY A 115 -4.54 11.35 -2.44
C GLY A 115 -5.28 12.66 -2.64
N LEU A 116 -6.42 12.86 -1.97
CA LEU A 116 -7.15 14.13 -1.99
C LEU A 116 -6.36 15.27 -1.36
N ALA A 117 -5.60 15.00 -0.28
CA ALA A 117 -4.71 16.00 0.32
C ALA A 117 -3.60 16.43 -0.65
N VAL A 118 -3.01 15.49 -1.39
CA VAL A 118 -2.04 15.79 -2.47
C VAL A 118 -2.69 16.60 -3.58
N ALA A 119 -3.88 16.21 -4.03
CA ALA A 119 -4.60 16.93 -5.08
C ALA A 119 -4.98 18.35 -4.66
N TRP A 120 -5.36 18.53 -3.40
CA TRP A 120 -5.61 19.85 -2.83
C TRP A 120 -4.36 20.72 -2.84
N TRP A 121 -3.23 20.18 -2.41
CA TRP A 121 -1.95 20.89 -2.47
C TRP A 121 -1.60 21.25 -3.90
N ALA A 122 -1.69 20.32 -4.85
CA ALA A 122 -1.36 20.55 -6.26
C ALA A 122 -2.22 21.61 -6.92
N ARG A 123 -3.48 21.78 -6.49
CA ARG A 123 -4.39 22.81 -6.99
C ARG A 123 -3.95 24.24 -6.59
N SER A 124 -3.18 24.40 -5.51
CA SER A 124 -2.74 25.69 -5.01
C SER A 124 -1.52 26.25 -5.78
N TRP A 125 -1.06 25.57 -6.81
CA TRP A 125 0.02 25.94 -7.73
C TRP A 125 -0.51 26.01 -9.17
#